data_1f7d88ba20497ea6d96313a87ed65638
#
_entry.id   1f7d88ba20497ea6d96313a87ed65638
#
_cell.length_a   1.000
_cell.length_b   1.000
_cell.length_c   1.000
_cell.angle_alpha   90.00
_cell.angle_beta   90.00
_cell.angle_gamma   90.00
#
_symmetry.space_group_name_H-M   'P 1'
#
loop_
_entity.id
_entity.type
_entity.pdbx_description
1 polymer ?
#
loop_
_entity_poly.entity_id
_entity_poly.type
_entity_poly.pdbx_seq_one_letter_code
_entity_poly.pdbx_strand_id
1 'polypeptide(L)'
;MTDSNPQTNPNDIPSAADVPAAAEGQQEQRRGGGGRGDRGDRRGGRRGDRRNQERDSEWQERVVQIRRVSKTVKGGKKMSFRAIVVVGNERGQVGVGVGKAGDVIGAVRKGVADGKKHLVKVPLTRHNSIPTLSNGRDGAASVLIRPAAPGTGVIAGGSIRTVLELAGIKNVLAKRLGSKTPLNNARAAMVALDSLRTHKETAKERGISLEQIYS
;
A
#
# COMPACT_ATOMS: atom_id res chain seq x y z
N MET A 1 -50.32 -23.77 30.40
CA MET A 1 -50.01 -23.33 29.06
C MET A 1 -48.58 -22.81 29.08
N THR A 2 -47.67 -23.70 28.69
CA THR A 2 -46.22 -23.50 28.78
C THR A 2 -45.70 -23.37 27.33
N ASP A 3 -45.35 -22.14 26.91
CA ASP A 3 -44.68 -21.88 25.65
C ASP A 3 -43.17 -22.02 25.84
N SER A 4 -42.65 -23.11 25.30
CA SER A 4 -41.22 -23.39 25.22
C SER A 4 -40.66 -22.83 23.92
N ASN A 5 -39.89 -21.76 23.99
CA ASN A 5 -39.11 -21.16 22.90
C ASN A 5 -37.76 -21.92 22.77
N PRO A 6 -37.40 -22.52 21.63
CA PRO A 6 -36.10 -23.14 21.45
C PRO A 6 -35.01 -22.08 21.19
N GLN A 7 -34.03 -22.06 22.08
CA GLN A 7 -32.81 -21.29 21.92
C GLN A 7 -31.94 -21.89 20.81
N THR A 8 -31.76 -21.18 19.73
CA THR A 8 -30.76 -21.48 18.69
C THR A 8 -29.37 -21.08 19.14
N ASN A 9 -28.47 -22.03 19.14
CA ASN A 9 -27.06 -21.90 19.54
C ASN A 9 -26.27 -21.19 18.45
N PRO A 10 -25.46 -20.12 18.75
CA PRO A 10 -24.75 -19.34 17.72
C PRO A 10 -23.50 -20.00 17.12
N ASN A 11 -23.26 -21.30 17.37
CA ASN A 11 -22.07 -22.02 16.90
C ASN A 11 -22.31 -23.09 15.82
N ASP A 12 -23.50 -23.17 15.24
CA ASP A 12 -23.73 -24.07 14.12
C ASP A 12 -23.32 -23.45 12.79
N ILE A 13 -22.07 -23.73 12.38
CA ILE A 13 -21.55 -23.47 11.05
C ILE A 13 -21.92 -24.67 10.17
N PRO A 14 -22.76 -24.57 9.12
CA PRO A 14 -23.05 -25.65 8.24
C PRO A 14 -21.82 -26.09 7.43
N SER A 15 -21.56 -27.38 7.44
CA SER A 15 -20.54 -28.09 6.68
C SER A 15 -20.77 -27.93 5.17
N ALA A 16 -19.69 -27.84 4.40
CA ALA A 16 -19.64 -27.57 2.96
C ALA A 16 -20.09 -28.74 2.06
N ALA A 17 -21.03 -29.59 2.51
CA ALA A 17 -21.47 -30.80 1.78
C ALA A 17 -22.89 -30.77 1.17
N ASP A 18 -23.66 -29.68 1.38
CA ASP A 18 -25.04 -29.60 0.86
C ASP A 18 -25.23 -28.42 -0.11
N VAL A 19 -24.72 -28.59 -1.33
CA VAL A 19 -25.13 -27.76 -2.48
C VAL A 19 -25.68 -28.67 -3.56
N PRO A 20 -26.98 -28.64 -3.86
CA PRO A 20 -27.55 -29.44 -4.95
C PRO A 20 -27.13 -28.91 -6.31
N ALA A 21 -26.63 -29.78 -7.17
CA ALA A 21 -26.41 -29.56 -8.58
C ALA A 21 -27.75 -29.32 -9.29
N ALA A 22 -27.90 -28.21 -9.97
CA ALA A 22 -29.00 -27.91 -10.89
C ALA A 22 -28.47 -27.53 -12.26
N ALA A 23 -28.60 -28.49 -13.15
CA ALA A 23 -29.32 -28.48 -14.42
C ALA A 23 -28.63 -27.77 -15.59
N GLU A 24 -28.11 -28.60 -16.47
CA GLU A 24 -27.81 -28.35 -17.89
C GLU A 24 -29.10 -27.93 -18.63
N GLY A 25 -28.99 -26.91 -19.47
CA GLY A 25 -30.07 -26.41 -20.29
C GLY A 25 -29.61 -25.65 -21.55
N GLN A 26 -29.45 -26.41 -22.62
CA GLN A 26 -29.75 -26.09 -24.03
C GLN A 26 -28.99 -25.00 -24.80
N GLN A 27 -28.20 -25.52 -25.71
CA GLN A 27 -27.67 -24.86 -26.91
C GLN A 27 -28.78 -24.36 -27.82
N GLU A 28 -28.79 -23.10 -28.17
CA GLU A 28 -29.45 -22.60 -29.37
C GLU A 28 -28.42 -22.09 -30.38
N GLN A 29 -28.32 -22.85 -31.47
CA GLN A 29 -27.60 -22.47 -32.70
C GLN A 29 -28.34 -21.32 -33.39
N ARG A 30 -27.69 -20.18 -33.59
CA ARG A 30 -28.08 -19.23 -34.64
C ARG A 30 -26.92 -19.02 -35.61
N ARG A 31 -27.14 -19.55 -36.81
CA ARG A 31 -26.37 -19.34 -38.04
C ARG A 31 -26.58 -17.89 -38.57
N GLY A 32 -25.57 -17.33 -39.13
CA GLY A 32 -25.72 -16.37 -40.21
C GLY A 32 -25.00 -15.06 -40.06
N GLY A 33 -24.05 -14.75 -40.96
CA GLY A 33 -23.63 -13.39 -41.22
C GLY A 33 -22.13 -13.25 -41.44
N GLY A 34 -21.63 -13.48 -42.67
CA GLY A 34 -20.26 -13.24 -43.05
C GLY A 34 -19.92 -11.74 -43.06
N GLY A 35 -18.75 -11.42 -42.56
CA GLY A 35 -18.08 -10.13 -42.70
C GLY A 35 -16.59 -10.37 -42.88
N ARG A 36 -16.09 -10.33 -44.14
CA ARG A 36 -14.69 -10.23 -44.45
C ARG A 36 -14.17 -8.85 -44.01
N GLY A 37 -13.09 -8.79 -43.26
CA GLY A 37 -12.41 -7.54 -43.03
C GLY A 37 -11.39 -7.64 -41.90
N ASP A 38 -10.18 -7.43 -42.30
CA ASP A 38 -9.05 -6.97 -41.47
C ASP A 38 -8.25 -7.98 -40.64
N ARG A 39 -7.32 -8.61 -41.32
CA ARG A 39 -6.15 -9.25 -40.70
C ARG A 39 -5.02 -8.23 -40.54
N GLY A 40 -5.25 -7.19 -39.76
CA GLY A 40 -4.26 -6.16 -39.40
C GLY A 40 -3.76 -6.35 -37.97
N ASP A 41 -2.53 -6.72 -37.83
CA ASP A 41 -1.60 -6.37 -36.74
C ASP A 41 -1.98 -6.63 -35.27
N ARG A 42 -2.07 -7.89 -34.85
CA ARG A 42 -2.16 -8.30 -33.44
C ARG A 42 -0.82 -8.73 -32.82
N ARG A 43 0.34 -8.43 -33.44
CA ARG A 43 1.66 -8.86 -32.93
C ARG A 43 2.34 -7.88 -31.96
N GLY A 44 1.87 -6.66 -31.81
CA GLY A 44 2.49 -5.64 -30.92
C GLY A 44 2.08 -5.69 -29.45
N GLY A 45 0.88 -6.18 -29.12
CA GLY A 45 0.31 -6.08 -27.77
C GLY A 45 0.93 -7.00 -26.71
N ARG A 46 1.42 -8.17 -27.06
CA ARG A 46 1.88 -9.18 -26.10
C ARG A 46 3.24 -8.90 -25.45
N ARG A 47 4.11 -8.08 -26.06
CA ARG A 47 5.41 -7.71 -25.49
C ARG A 47 5.30 -6.57 -24.48
N GLY A 48 4.34 -5.66 -24.64
CA GLY A 48 4.06 -4.57 -23.71
C GLY A 48 3.48 -5.07 -22.39
N ASP A 49 2.56 -6.02 -22.41
CA ASP A 49 1.90 -6.56 -21.23
C ASP A 49 2.86 -7.35 -20.32
N ARG A 50 3.77 -8.16 -20.89
CA ARG A 50 4.78 -8.88 -20.08
C ARG A 50 5.73 -7.93 -19.36
N ARG A 51 6.19 -6.86 -20.02
CA ARG A 51 7.09 -5.86 -19.42
C ARG A 51 6.39 -5.04 -18.31
N ASN A 52 5.09 -4.83 -18.41
CA ASN A 52 4.29 -4.19 -17.37
C ASN A 52 4.03 -5.12 -16.19
N GLN A 53 3.77 -6.41 -16.44
CA GLN A 53 3.59 -7.41 -15.38
C GLN A 53 4.89 -7.66 -14.59
N GLU A 54 6.05 -7.71 -15.26
CA GLU A 54 7.35 -7.84 -14.59
C GLU A 54 7.67 -6.62 -13.71
N ARG A 55 7.34 -5.40 -14.17
CA ARG A 55 7.48 -4.17 -13.37
C ARG A 55 6.53 -4.12 -12.20
N ASP A 56 5.33 -4.66 -12.32
CA ASP A 56 4.34 -4.70 -11.24
C ASP A 56 4.68 -5.76 -10.18
N SER A 57 5.40 -6.84 -10.54
CA SER A 57 5.84 -7.87 -9.59
C SER A 57 6.96 -7.40 -8.64
N GLU A 58 7.69 -6.33 -8.96
CA GLU A 58 8.72 -5.75 -8.10
C GLU A 58 8.15 -4.90 -6.96
N TRP A 59 6.87 -4.52 -7.03
CA TRP A 59 6.22 -3.65 -6.06
C TRP A 59 5.38 -4.43 -5.08
N GLN A 60 5.71 -4.32 -3.81
CA GLN A 60 4.87 -4.80 -2.73
C GLN A 60 3.88 -3.72 -2.30
N GLU A 61 2.66 -4.16 -2.00
CA GLU A 61 1.56 -3.29 -1.62
C GLU A 61 1.02 -3.70 -0.26
N ARG A 62 0.81 -2.73 0.63
CA ARG A 62 0.19 -2.99 1.93
C ARG A 62 -0.86 -1.94 2.25
N VAL A 63 -2.05 -2.41 2.58
CA VAL A 63 -3.15 -1.54 2.98
C VAL A 63 -2.99 -1.19 4.46
N VAL A 64 -2.90 0.11 4.75
CA VAL A 64 -2.81 0.63 6.13
C VAL A 64 -4.19 0.75 6.76
N GLN A 65 -5.16 1.26 6.01
CA GLN A 65 -6.52 1.46 6.51
C GLN A 65 -7.54 1.53 5.38
N ILE A 66 -8.70 0.90 5.61
CA ILE A 66 -9.91 1.07 4.79
C ILE A 66 -10.99 1.69 5.66
N ARG A 67 -11.68 2.70 5.14
CA ARG A 67 -12.82 3.32 5.80
C ARG A 67 -13.97 3.53 4.83
N ARG A 68 -15.19 3.24 5.26
CA ARG A 68 -16.41 3.64 4.58
C ARG A 68 -16.63 5.14 4.79
N VAL A 69 -16.80 5.88 3.72
CA VAL A 69 -17.06 7.32 3.70
C VAL A 69 -18.38 7.60 3.01
N SER A 70 -19.09 8.62 3.44
CA SER A 70 -20.40 8.99 2.86
C SER A 70 -20.40 10.43 2.40
N LYS A 71 -21.17 10.70 1.35
CA LYS A 71 -21.53 12.05 0.90
C LYS A 71 -23.05 12.16 0.98
N THR A 72 -23.54 13.16 1.70
CA THR A 72 -24.98 13.50 1.74
C THR A 72 -25.33 14.23 0.46
N VAL A 73 -26.39 13.77 -0.22
CA VAL A 73 -26.93 14.34 -1.45
C VAL A 73 -28.44 14.50 -1.30
N LYS A 74 -29.09 15.26 -2.19
CA LYS A 74 -30.56 15.29 -2.28
C LYS A 74 -31.04 13.84 -2.50
N GLY A 75 -31.93 13.35 -1.64
CA GLY A 75 -32.42 11.95 -1.67
C GLY A 75 -31.67 10.95 -0.81
N GLY A 76 -30.58 11.31 -0.08
CA GLY A 76 -29.94 10.41 0.88
C GLY A 76 -28.42 10.51 0.96
N LYS A 77 -27.79 9.42 1.42
CA LYS A 77 -26.32 9.32 1.61
C LYS A 77 -25.72 8.37 0.59
N LYS A 78 -24.82 8.86 -0.28
CA LYS A 78 -24.04 8.01 -1.19
C LYS A 78 -22.79 7.51 -0.47
N MET A 79 -22.67 6.19 -0.30
CA MET A 79 -21.54 5.54 0.35
C MET A 79 -20.41 5.25 -0.63
N SER A 80 -19.16 5.27 -0.13
CA SER A 80 -17.94 4.91 -0.86
C SER A 80 -16.90 4.38 0.13
N PHE A 81 -15.86 3.71 -0.37
CA PHE A 81 -14.72 3.26 0.42
C PHE A 81 -13.50 4.12 0.13
N ARG A 82 -12.75 4.46 1.18
CA ARG A 82 -11.44 5.09 1.09
C ARG A 82 -10.39 4.12 1.62
N ALA A 83 -9.39 3.81 0.79
CA ALA A 83 -8.24 3.02 1.14
C ALA A 83 -7.00 3.90 1.24
N ILE A 84 -6.16 3.68 2.25
CA ILE A 84 -4.81 4.22 2.40
C ILE A 84 -3.87 3.07 2.13
N VAL A 85 -3.02 3.20 1.12
CA VAL A 85 -2.12 2.14 0.67
C VAL A 85 -0.70 2.65 0.66
N VAL A 86 0.24 1.80 1.04
CA VAL A 86 1.67 2.04 0.90
C VAL A 86 2.20 1.07 -0.15
N VAL A 87 3.03 1.56 -1.05
CA VAL A 87 3.66 0.80 -2.12
C VAL A 87 5.17 0.95 -1.99
N GLY A 88 5.92 -0.14 -2.07
CA GLY A 88 7.38 -0.09 -2.01
C GLY A 88 8.03 -1.29 -2.68
N ASN A 89 9.30 -1.16 -2.98
CA ASN A 89 10.09 -2.22 -3.64
C ASN A 89 11.11 -2.90 -2.71
N GLU A 90 11.09 -2.57 -1.41
CA GLU A 90 12.06 -3.04 -0.41
C GLU A 90 13.54 -2.73 -0.77
N ARG A 91 13.79 -1.90 -1.77
CA ARG A 91 15.10 -1.50 -2.27
C ARG A 91 15.35 0.01 -2.17
N GLY A 92 14.72 0.67 -1.20
CA GLY A 92 14.87 2.10 -0.97
C GLY A 92 13.87 2.97 -1.73
N GLN A 93 12.76 2.43 -2.24
CA GLN A 93 11.69 3.24 -2.83
C GLN A 93 10.37 2.93 -2.16
N VAL A 94 9.66 3.95 -1.74
CA VAL A 94 8.35 3.82 -1.09
C VAL A 94 7.46 4.99 -1.46
N GLY A 95 6.15 4.75 -1.52
CA GLY A 95 5.14 5.76 -1.81
C GLY A 95 3.86 5.53 -1.02
N VAL A 96 3.15 6.59 -0.69
CA VAL A 96 1.87 6.54 0.02
C VAL A 96 0.79 7.09 -0.90
N GLY A 97 -0.26 6.30 -1.12
CA GLY A 97 -1.39 6.69 -1.95
C GLY A 97 -2.73 6.54 -1.26
N VAL A 98 -3.70 7.32 -1.73
CA VAL A 98 -5.06 7.33 -1.25
C VAL A 98 -6.02 7.08 -2.40
N GLY A 99 -6.83 6.02 -2.30
CA GLY A 99 -7.85 5.70 -3.29
C GLY A 99 -9.26 5.81 -2.71
N LYS A 100 -10.21 6.23 -3.54
CA LYS A 100 -11.65 6.24 -3.22
C LYS A 100 -12.43 5.63 -4.37
N ALA A 101 -13.34 4.69 -4.05
CA ALA A 101 -14.25 4.07 -5.02
C ALA A 101 -15.55 3.60 -4.35
N GLY A 102 -16.53 3.19 -5.15
CA GLY A 102 -17.75 2.55 -4.65
C GLY A 102 -17.49 1.16 -4.06
N ASP A 103 -16.45 0.50 -4.53
CA ASP A 103 -16.00 -0.83 -4.14
C ASP A 103 -14.62 -0.78 -3.46
N VAL A 104 -14.34 -1.74 -2.57
CA VAL A 104 -13.08 -1.82 -1.81
C VAL A 104 -11.90 -2.10 -2.74
N ILE A 105 -12.04 -3.08 -3.65
CA ILE A 105 -10.99 -3.47 -4.59
C ILE A 105 -10.62 -2.30 -5.50
N GLY A 106 -11.63 -1.60 -6.03
CA GLY A 106 -11.43 -0.40 -6.83
C GLY A 106 -10.77 0.75 -6.06
N ALA A 107 -11.04 0.91 -4.75
CA ALA A 107 -10.39 1.90 -3.90
C ALA A 107 -8.89 1.56 -3.69
N VAL A 108 -8.57 0.28 -3.45
CA VAL A 108 -7.19 -0.19 -3.30
C VAL A 108 -6.40 0.02 -4.60
N ARG A 109 -6.92 -0.43 -5.75
CA ARG A 109 -6.26 -0.23 -7.06
C ARG A 109 -5.95 1.24 -7.36
N LYS A 110 -6.89 2.14 -7.06
CA LYS A 110 -6.67 3.60 -7.20
C LYS A 110 -5.61 4.10 -6.22
N GLY A 111 -5.60 3.60 -4.97
CA GLY A 111 -4.59 3.94 -3.98
C GLY A 111 -3.18 3.51 -4.40
N VAL A 112 -3.03 2.31 -4.96
CA VAL A 112 -1.77 1.81 -5.52
C VAL A 112 -1.28 2.70 -6.67
N ALA A 113 -2.16 3.01 -7.63
CA ALA A 113 -1.82 3.87 -8.76
C ALA A 113 -1.41 5.29 -8.31
N ASP A 114 -2.02 5.80 -7.24
CA ASP A 114 -1.65 7.08 -6.62
C ASP A 114 -0.30 6.97 -5.90
N GLY A 115 -0.06 5.91 -5.12
CA GLY A 115 1.21 5.66 -4.44
C GLY A 115 2.40 5.52 -5.38
N LYS A 116 2.22 4.87 -6.53
CA LYS A 116 3.24 4.76 -7.59
C LYS A 116 3.63 6.10 -8.23
N LYS A 117 2.79 7.14 -8.12
CA LYS A 117 3.11 8.50 -8.60
C LYS A 117 3.95 9.31 -7.61
N HIS A 118 3.86 8.98 -6.33
CA HIS A 118 4.49 9.72 -5.24
C HIS A 118 5.59 8.88 -4.55
N LEU A 119 6.51 8.34 -5.36
CA LEU A 119 7.62 7.53 -4.86
C LEU A 119 8.76 8.42 -4.38
N VAL A 120 9.27 8.14 -3.19
CA VAL A 120 10.46 8.75 -2.59
C VAL A 120 11.59 7.74 -2.57
N LYS A 121 12.81 8.18 -2.88
CA LYS A 121 14.03 7.39 -2.75
C LYS A 121 14.64 7.59 -1.37
N VAL A 122 14.86 6.51 -0.68
CA VAL A 122 15.43 6.48 0.67
C VAL A 122 16.86 6.01 0.61
N PRO A 123 17.83 6.76 1.14
CA PRO A 123 19.22 6.32 1.24
C PRO A 123 19.34 5.24 2.31
N LEU A 124 19.62 4.01 1.91
CA LEU A 124 19.86 2.89 2.79
C LEU A 124 21.35 2.74 3.10
N THR A 125 21.67 2.44 4.36
CA THR A 125 23.03 2.08 4.81
C THR A 125 23.33 0.60 4.54
N ARG A 126 24.60 0.17 4.71
CA ARG A 126 25.03 -1.23 4.57
C ARG A 126 24.18 -2.22 5.38
N HIS A 127 23.66 -1.82 6.53
CA HIS A 127 22.89 -2.67 7.44
C HIS A 127 21.37 -2.50 7.27
N ASN A 128 20.92 -1.98 6.11
CA ASN A 128 19.52 -1.66 5.86
C ASN A 128 18.90 -0.80 6.98
N SER A 129 19.66 0.19 7.44
CA SER A 129 19.24 1.24 8.36
C SER A 129 19.27 2.60 7.65
N ILE A 130 18.92 3.67 8.36
CA ILE A 130 19.01 5.04 7.89
C ILE A 130 20.35 5.69 8.30
N PRO A 131 20.88 6.66 7.52
CA PRO A 131 22.16 7.27 7.83
C PRO A 131 22.14 8.19 9.06
N THR A 132 21.08 8.96 9.24
CA THR A 132 20.99 10.00 10.27
C THR A 132 19.61 10.00 10.94
N LEU A 133 19.52 10.65 12.10
CA LEU A 133 18.25 10.98 12.74
C LEU A 133 17.47 11.98 11.86
N SER A 134 16.18 11.74 11.70
CA SER A 134 15.28 12.64 10.98
C SER A 134 13.94 12.82 11.70
N ASN A 135 13.36 14.00 11.53
CA ASN A 135 12.03 14.34 12.03
C ASN A 135 11.17 14.86 10.88
N GLY A 136 10.13 14.11 10.52
CA GLY A 136 9.17 14.53 9.50
C GLY A 136 7.86 14.99 10.10
N ARG A 137 7.23 15.99 9.46
CA ARG A 137 5.97 16.56 9.87
C ARG A 137 5.00 16.67 8.70
N ASP A 138 3.75 16.22 8.92
CA ASP A 138 2.65 16.42 7.98
C ASP A 138 1.37 16.77 8.75
N GLY A 139 0.90 18.01 8.58
CA GLY A 139 -0.18 18.57 9.38
C GLY A 139 0.13 18.51 10.88
N ALA A 140 -0.75 17.88 11.67
CA ALA A 140 -0.59 17.70 13.11
C ALA A 140 0.19 16.43 13.50
N ALA A 141 0.63 15.62 12.55
CA ALA A 141 1.46 14.45 12.80
C ALA A 141 2.94 14.82 12.72
N SER A 142 3.73 14.32 13.67
CA SER A 142 5.18 14.38 13.67
C SER A 142 5.74 12.99 13.92
N VAL A 143 6.79 12.62 13.20
CA VAL A 143 7.42 11.31 13.27
C VAL A 143 8.92 11.49 13.42
N LEU A 144 9.45 11.00 14.52
CA LEU A 144 10.90 10.94 14.78
C LEU A 144 11.40 9.57 14.36
N ILE A 145 12.45 9.52 13.53
CA ILE A 145 13.09 8.29 13.06
C ILE A 145 14.57 8.34 13.48
N ARG A 146 15.06 7.27 14.10
CA ARG A 146 16.46 7.11 14.54
C ARG A 146 17.06 5.85 13.96
N PRO A 147 18.35 5.88 13.55
CA PRO A 147 19.04 4.66 13.15
C PRO A 147 19.17 3.70 14.34
N ALA A 148 19.19 2.41 14.04
CA ALA A 148 19.35 1.35 15.04
C ALA A 148 20.45 0.36 14.65
N ALA A 149 20.99 -0.33 15.64
CA ALA A 149 21.98 -1.37 15.46
C ALA A 149 21.42 -2.55 14.65
N PRO A 150 22.26 -3.29 13.92
CA PRO A 150 21.85 -4.52 13.23
C PRO A 150 21.20 -5.51 14.20
N GLY A 151 20.08 -6.11 13.80
CA GLY A 151 19.31 -7.05 14.62
C GLY A 151 18.22 -6.43 15.50
N THR A 152 18.14 -5.09 15.62
CA THR A 152 17.08 -4.42 16.40
C THR A 152 15.70 -4.60 15.77
N GLY A 153 15.62 -4.71 14.43
CA GLY A 153 14.35 -4.76 13.72
C GLY A 153 13.69 -3.39 13.57
N VAL A 154 12.46 -3.36 13.06
CA VAL A 154 11.66 -2.15 12.87
C VAL A 154 10.76 -1.94 14.09
N ILE A 155 11.10 -0.97 14.94
CA ILE A 155 10.31 -0.59 16.11
C ILE A 155 9.60 0.72 15.81
N ALA A 156 8.33 0.61 15.38
CA ALA A 156 7.53 1.76 14.95
C ALA A 156 6.03 1.53 15.13
N GLY A 157 5.24 2.61 15.12
CA GLY A 157 3.78 2.53 15.07
C GLY A 157 3.27 1.99 13.72
N GLY A 158 2.10 1.34 13.70
CA GLY A 158 1.61 0.53 12.57
C GLY A 158 1.74 1.17 11.18
N SER A 159 1.23 2.39 10.95
CA SER A 159 1.35 3.07 9.64
C SER A 159 2.78 3.44 9.27
N ILE A 160 3.58 3.86 10.27
CA ILE A 160 4.99 4.20 10.08
C ILE A 160 5.79 2.92 9.79
N ARG A 161 5.53 1.86 10.56
CA ARG A 161 6.17 0.55 10.37
C ARG A 161 5.96 0.03 8.94
N THR A 162 4.74 0.10 8.42
CA THR A 162 4.43 -0.31 7.05
C THR A 162 5.25 0.47 6.01
N VAL A 163 5.43 1.78 6.19
CA VAL A 163 6.24 2.61 5.29
C VAL A 163 7.72 2.20 5.36
N LEU A 164 8.27 2.01 6.55
CA LEU A 164 9.69 1.67 6.77
C LEU A 164 10.02 0.26 6.24
N GLU A 165 9.16 -0.73 6.48
CA GLU A 165 9.33 -2.10 5.97
C GLU A 165 9.31 -2.13 4.43
N LEU A 166 8.33 -1.47 3.81
CA LEU A 166 8.22 -1.42 2.34
C LEU A 166 9.32 -0.56 1.68
N ALA A 167 9.94 0.37 2.42
CA ALA A 167 11.15 1.06 1.99
C ALA A 167 12.40 0.17 2.00
N GLY A 168 12.34 -1.02 2.64
CA GLY A 168 13.47 -1.94 2.78
C GLY A 168 14.35 -1.67 3.99
N ILE A 169 13.90 -0.84 4.93
CA ILE A 169 14.60 -0.57 6.18
C ILE A 169 14.33 -1.73 7.14
N LYS A 170 15.39 -2.35 7.66
CA LYS A 170 15.30 -3.50 8.57
C LYS A 170 15.61 -3.13 10.02
N ASN A 171 16.38 -2.06 10.26
CA ASN A 171 16.85 -1.68 11.60
C ASN A 171 16.60 -0.19 11.83
N VAL A 172 15.55 0.14 12.60
CA VAL A 172 15.16 1.53 12.85
C VAL A 172 14.27 1.66 14.09
N LEU A 173 14.43 2.75 14.81
CA LEU A 173 13.54 3.16 15.88
C LEU A 173 12.73 4.36 15.43
N ALA A 174 11.42 4.28 15.52
CA ALA A 174 10.55 5.40 15.18
C ALA A 174 9.46 5.64 16.22
N LYS A 175 9.22 6.91 16.51
CA LYS A 175 8.20 7.33 17.45
C LYS A 175 7.24 8.32 16.79
N ARG A 176 5.94 8.01 16.89
CA ARG A 176 4.88 8.95 16.53
C ARG A 176 4.71 9.97 17.64
N LEU A 177 4.73 11.23 17.27
CA LEU A 177 4.45 12.40 18.11
C LEU A 177 3.24 13.14 17.50
N GLY A 178 2.33 13.65 18.33
CA GLY A 178 1.15 14.37 17.84
C GLY A 178 0.00 13.47 17.35
N SER A 179 -0.57 13.75 16.20
CA SER A 179 -1.82 13.14 15.70
C SER A 179 -1.78 11.62 15.58
N LYS A 180 -2.92 10.96 15.85
CA LYS A 180 -3.10 9.50 15.71
C LYS A 180 -3.56 9.08 14.29
N THR A 181 -3.78 10.02 13.38
CA THR A 181 -4.31 9.74 12.03
C THR A 181 -3.32 8.94 11.18
N PRO A 182 -3.66 7.72 10.70
CA PRO A 182 -2.72 6.86 9.98
C PRO A 182 -2.17 7.49 8.70
N LEU A 183 -2.99 8.23 7.95
CA LEU A 183 -2.58 8.90 6.72
C LEU A 183 -1.50 9.94 6.98
N ASN A 184 -1.73 10.84 7.94
CA ASN A 184 -0.78 11.91 8.26
C ASN A 184 0.52 11.32 8.82
N ASN A 185 0.44 10.26 9.64
CA ASN A 185 1.63 9.57 10.13
C ASN A 185 2.44 8.89 9.00
N ALA A 186 1.77 8.29 8.02
CA ALA A 186 2.45 7.72 6.85
C ALA A 186 3.13 8.82 6.01
N ARG A 187 2.45 9.94 5.77
CA ARG A 187 3.01 11.09 5.05
C ARG A 187 4.15 11.75 5.82
N ALA A 188 4.01 11.94 7.13
CA ALA A 188 5.09 12.46 7.98
C ALA A 188 6.33 11.55 7.95
N ALA A 189 6.14 10.22 7.90
CA ALA A 189 7.24 9.28 7.70
C ALA A 189 7.90 9.45 6.32
N MET A 190 7.11 9.69 5.25
CA MET A 190 7.65 9.99 3.92
C MET A 190 8.49 11.27 3.92
N VAL A 191 8.00 12.34 4.55
CA VAL A 191 8.75 13.60 4.69
C VAL A 191 10.06 13.40 5.47
N ALA A 192 10.01 12.58 6.56
CA ALA A 192 11.21 12.24 7.31
C ALA A 192 12.23 11.46 6.47
N LEU A 193 11.77 10.53 5.62
CA LEU A 193 12.63 9.75 4.73
C LEU A 193 13.22 10.59 3.59
N ASP A 194 12.45 11.53 3.04
CA ASP A 194 12.88 12.44 1.97
C ASP A 194 13.95 13.44 2.46
N SER A 195 13.88 13.84 3.74
CA SER A 195 14.86 14.73 4.36
C SER A 195 16.18 14.05 4.74
N LEU A 196 16.31 12.73 4.59
CA LEU A 196 17.54 12.01 4.89
C LEU A 196 18.63 12.37 3.88
N ARG A 197 19.83 12.65 4.39
CA ARG A 197 21.03 12.89 3.58
C ARG A 197 22.03 11.75 3.75
N THR A 198 22.71 11.42 2.68
CA THR A 198 23.80 10.46 2.73
C THR A 198 25.04 11.09 3.39
N HIS A 199 25.88 10.29 4.02
CA HIS A 199 27.16 10.78 4.58
C HIS A 199 28.03 11.46 3.50
N LYS A 200 27.96 10.99 2.24
CA LYS A 200 28.69 11.60 1.12
C LYS A 200 28.20 13.02 0.81
N GLU A 201 26.90 13.23 0.80
CA GLU A 201 26.29 14.55 0.60
C GLU A 201 26.64 15.51 1.74
N THR A 202 26.54 15.01 2.99
CA THR A 202 26.93 15.79 4.17
C THR A 202 28.41 16.17 4.15
N ALA A 203 29.30 15.27 3.74
CA ALA A 203 30.73 15.54 3.58
C ALA A 203 30.96 16.64 2.56
N LYS A 204 30.32 16.54 1.39
CA LYS A 204 30.42 17.54 0.31
C LYS A 204 29.91 18.92 0.74
N GLU A 205 28.77 18.97 1.45
CA GLU A 205 28.19 20.24 1.94
C GLU A 205 29.05 20.92 3.00
N ARG A 206 29.72 20.14 3.86
CA ARG A 206 30.60 20.64 4.91
C ARG A 206 32.05 20.87 4.46
N GLY A 207 32.42 20.42 3.26
CA GLY A 207 33.79 20.51 2.74
C GLY A 207 34.81 19.66 3.50
N ILE A 208 34.35 18.55 4.16
CA ILE A 208 35.17 17.65 4.97
C ILE A 208 35.33 16.29 4.32
N SER A 209 36.37 15.53 4.69
CA SER A 209 36.54 14.16 4.21
C SER A 209 35.51 13.21 4.82
N LEU A 210 35.23 12.09 4.14
CA LEU A 210 34.35 11.06 4.69
C LEU A 210 34.87 10.44 6.01
N GLU A 211 36.19 10.34 6.16
CA GLU A 211 36.82 9.81 7.36
C GLU A 211 36.53 10.67 8.59
N GLN A 212 36.51 12.00 8.42
CA GLN A 212 36.18 12.95 9.49
C GLN A 212 34.70 12.92 9.92
N ILE A 213 33.80 12.34 9.12
CA ILE A 213 32.39 12.17 9.51
C ILE A 213 32.24 10.93 10.40
N TYR A 214 33.08 9.92 10.25
CA TYR A 214 33.02 8.66 11.01
C TYR A 214 33.89 8.66 12.27
N SER A 215 34.79 9.64 12.40
CA SER A 215 35.57 9.86 13.62
C SER A 215 34.76 10.61 14.67
#